data_4079769bc65afe0b441e0c3e16b86ae9
#
_entry.id   4079769bc65afe0b441e0c3e16b86ae9
#
_cell.length_a   1.000
_cell.length_b   1.000
_cell.length_c   1.000
_cell.angle_alpha   90.00
_cell.angle_beta   90.00
_cell.angle_gamma   90.00
#
_symmetry.space_group_name_H-M   'P 1'
#
loop_
_entity.id
_entity.type
_entity.pdbx_description
1 polymer ?
#
loop_
_entity_poly.entity_id
_entity_poly.type
_entity_poly.pdbx_seq_one_letter_code
_entity_poly.pdbx_strand_id
1 'polypeptide(L)'
;MKKFKYILVAAMAVATLFSCKKDDDKPAPVPVPKPTPETLKTVAEAKTDDKEKTYTVRLQNATGIFVMGYNDLTLSVLDAAGKEVAVEVATFTPWMNMFKGDGKGGFIKEVDFTHTCPHTALAKEGNVWKSQALFQMVTGPSGVWFGTITFKVAGKDYELKRLDFTVVEQTNKALGKVHNFRVFTEGGNPKGQKHIYAVIAPEHPKVGENDLVLGIWKMQSKENFPEVEGLTVGVAVKDATGKELSTTTLSYKDKFYRGKVTYPKAGAYTLSYTLKDAQGKEIQPQGNEKENVVIATTIEF
;
A
#
# COMPACT_ATOMS: atom_id res chain seq x y z
N MET A 1 51.79 -2.14 55.05
CA MET A 1 51.59 -1.44 56.32
C MET A 1 50.20 -0.80 56.28
N LYS A 2 49.34 -1.28 57.18
CA LYS A 2 48.38 -0.54 58.05
C LYS A 2 47.37 0.35 57.29
N LYS A 3 46.07 0.36 57.52
CA LYS A 3 45.11 -0.17 58.51
C LYS A 3 43.77 0.46 58.11
N PHE A 4 42.67 -0.29 57.99
CA PHE A 4 41.49 -0.26 58.88
C PHE A 4 40.86 1.11 59.19
N LYS A 5 39.55 1.31 58.95
CA LYS A 5 38.39 1.12 59.84
C LYS A 5 37.15 1.76 59.25
N TYR A 6 36.06 1.03 59.11
CA TYR A 6 34.79 0.98 59.87
C TYR A 6 34.16 2.32 60.30
N ILE A 7 32.88 2.36 60.18
CA ILE A 7 31.80 2.76 61.11
C ILE A 7 30.72 3.52 60.32
N LEU A 8 29.49 3.34 60.39
CA LEU A 8 28.41 2.72 61.17
C LEU A 8 27.14 3.54 60.90
N VAL A 9 26.12 2.88 60.53
CA VAL A 9 24.67 3.02 60.83
C VAL A 9 24.23 4.34 61.46
N ALA A 10 23.20 4.94 60.88
CA ALA A 10 22.09 5.53 61.65
C ALA A 10 20.80 5.48 60.84
N ALA A 11 19.89 4.65 61.30
CA ALA A 11 18.48 4.64 60.95
C ALA A 11 17.80 5.84 61.59
N MET A 12 16.99 6.57 60.83
CA MET A 12 15.94 7.42 61.42
C MET A 12 14.65 7.21 60.65
N ALA A 13 13.75 6.54 61.31
CA ALA A 13 12.34 6.47 60.96
C ALA A 13 11.70 7.81 61.28
N VAL A 14 10.99 8.39 60.33
CA VAL A 14 9.95 9.37 60.60
C VAL A 14 8.70 8.93 59.84
N ALA A 15 7.77 8.44 60.64
CA ALA A 15 6.38 8.29 60.22
C ALA A 15 5.77 9.70 60.16
N THR A 16 4.98 9.97 59.11
CA THR A 16 3.71 10.69 59.28
C THR A 16 2.95 10.87 57.96
N LEU A 17 1.74 10.55 58.11
CA LEU A 17 0.49 11.14 57.60
C LEU A 17 -0.02 10.62 56.28
N PHE A 18 -0.97 9.75 56.46
CA PHE A 18 -2.03 9.41 55.50
C PHE A 18 -2.72 10.65 54.98
N SER A 19 -2.68 10.84 53.66
CA SER A 19 -3.66 11.62 52.98
C SER A 19 -4.25 10.68 51.90
N CYS A 20 -5.43 10.16 52.13
CA CYS A 20 -6.25 9.48 51.16
C CYS A 20 -6.63 10.49 50.04
N LYS A 21 -5.98 10.38 48.88
CA LYS A 21 -6.58 10.77 47.60
C LYS A 21 -6.92 9.48 46.87
N LYS A 22 -8.19 9.30 46.58
CA LYS A 22 -8.69 8.37 45.59
C LYS A 22 -8.10 8.82 44.23
N ASP A 23 -7.06 8.18 43.80
CA ASP A 23 -6.66 8.21 42.39
C ASP A 23 -7.31 7.00 41.73
N ASP A 24 -8.10 7.28 40.73
CA ASP A 24 -8.73 6.27 39.85
C ASP A 24 -7.63 5.37 39.29
N ASP A 25 -7.66 4.10 39.69
CA ASP A 25 -6.87 3.02 39.08
C ASP A 25 -7.32 2.85 37.63
N LYS A 26 -6.78 3.65 36.73
CA LYS A 26 -6.76 3.31 35.32
C LYS A 26 -5.76 2.16 35.15
N PRO A 27 -6.21 0.98 34.69
CA PRO A 27 -5.28 -0.09 34.41
C PRO A 27 -4.24 0.41 33.41
N ALA A 28 -2.96 0.13 33.70
CA ALA A 28 -1.87 0.46 32.80
C ALA A 28 -2.19 -0.05 31.39
N PRO A 29 -1.96 0.72 30.33
CA PRO A 29 -2.24 0.27 28.98
C PRO A 29 -1.48 -1.02 28.73
N VAL A 30 -2.22 -2.09 28.43
CA VAL A 30 -1.65 -3.39 28.05
C VAL A 30 -0.73 -3.13 26.86
N PRO A 31 0.55 -3.55 26.92
CA PRO A 31 1.45 -3.38 25.79
C PRO A 31 0.82 -4.03 24.55
N VAL A 32 0.53 -3.23 23.53
CA VAL A 32 0.11 -3.76 22.24
C VAL A 32 1.23 -4.67 21.74
N PRO A 33 0.96 -5.97 21.48
CA PRO A 33 1.98 -6.86 20.96
C PRO A 33 2.61 -6.22 19.73
N LYS A 34 3.94 -6.10 19.69
CA LYS A 34 4.65 -5.73 18.46
C LYS A 34 4.24 -6.77 17.40
N PRO A 35 3.82 -6.33 16.20
CA PRO A 35 3.52 -7.28 15.15
C PRO A 35 4.73 -8.19 14.95
N THR A 36 4.50 -9.49 14.95
CA THR A 36 5.52 -10.49 14.62
C THR A 36 6.01 -10.14 13.22
N PRO A 37 7.33 -10.13 12.94
CA PRO A 37 7.81 -9.90 11.60
C PRO A 37 7.14 -10.90 10.65
N GLU A 38 6.36 -10.41 9.71
CA GLU A 38 5.77 -11.26 8.69
C GLU A 38 6.90 -11.93 7.91
N THR A 39 6.82 -13.25 7.76
CA THR A 39 7.78 -13.99 6.95
C THR A 39 7.54 -13.67 5.49
N LEU A 40 8.41 -12.85 4.90
CA LEU A 40 8.33 -12.49 3.49
C LEU A 40 8.53 -13.72 2.60
N LYS A 41 7.69 -13.86 1.59
CA LYS A 41 7.78 -14.90 0.58
C LYS A 41 8.20 -14.30 -0.76
N THR A 42 9.01 -15.03 -1.50
CA THR A 42 9.49 -14.59 -2.81
C THR A 42 8.36 -14.63 -3.83
N VAL A 43 8.10 -13.49 -4.47
CA VAL A 43 7.20 -13.35 -5.62
C VAL A 43 7.95 -13.62 -6.93
N ALA A 44 9.14 -13.03 -7.07
CA ALA A 44 10.00 -13.20 -8.24
C ALA A 44 11.46 -12.97 -7.86
N GLU A 45 12.37 -13.62 -8.60
CA GLU A 45 13.81 -13.37 -8.47
C GLU A 45 14.51 -13.55 -9.81
N ALA A 46 15.59 -12.80 -10.00
CA ALA A 46 16.49 -12.94 -11.14
C ALA A 46 17.91 -12.51 -10.77
N LYS A 47 18.87 -12.91 -11.61
CA LYS A 47 20.29 -12.57 -11.44
C LYS A 47 20.68 -11.43 -12.36
N THR A 48 21.58 -10.58 -11.89
CA THR A 48 22.22 -9.57 -12.75
C THR A 48 23.14 -10.22 -13.76
N ASP A 49 23.27 -9.60 -14.93
CA ASP A 49 24.15 -10.08 -16.01
C ASP A 49 25.60 -9.58 -15.89
N ASP A 50 25.99 -9.02 -14.72
CA ASP A 50 27.35 -8.50 -14.52
C ASP A 50 28.37 -9.66 -14.49
N LYS A 51 29.39 -9.53 -15.34
CA LYS A 51 30.42 -10.58 -15.50
C LYS A 51 31.38 -10.69 -14.32
N GLU A 52 31.59 -9.59 -13.59
CA GLU A 52 32.51 -9.54 -12.45
C GLU A 52 31.86 -10.02 -11.17
N LYS A 53 30.59 -9.65 -10.96
CA LYS A 53 29.87 -9.97 -9.73
C LYS A 53 28.39 -10.11 -9.96
N THR A 54 27.89 -11.32 -9.82
CA THR A 54 26.46 -11.61 -9.96
C THR A 54 25.74 -11.45 -8.63
N TYR A 55 24.61 -10.72 -8.65
CA TYR A 55 23.68 -10.61 -7.54
C TYR A 55 22.33 -11.23 -7.90
N THR A 56 21.66 -11.79 -6.91
CA THR A 56 20.26 -12.20 -7.04
C THR A 56 19.40 -11.06 -6.49
N VAL A 57 18.54 -10.51 -7.32
CA VAL A 57 17.52 -9.52 -6.93
C VAL A 57 16.20 -10.24 -6.69
N ARG A 58 15.57 -9.97 -5.56
CA ARG A 58 14.35 -10.66 -5.13
C ARG A 58 13.26 -9.67 -4.79
N LEU A 59 12.07 -9.86 -5.37
CA LEU A 59 10.83 -9.20 -4.96
C LEU A 59 10.04 -10.12 -4.04
N GLN A 60 9.56 -9.59 -2.94
CA GLN A 60 8.89 -10.33 -1.87
C GLN A 60 7.68 -9.57 -1.34
N ASN A 61 6.73 -10.31 -0.79
CA ASN A 61 5.65 -9.80 0.06
C ASN A 61 5.20 -10.87 1.07
N ALA A 62 4.18 -10.58 1.89
CA ALA A 62 3.66 -11.52 2.89
C ALA A 62 3.04 -12.77 2.26
N THR A 63 2.45 -12.68 1.07
CA THR A 63 1.69 -13.77 0.44
C THR A 63 2.51 -14.61 -0.54
N GLY A 64 3.57 -14.06 -1.15
CA GLY A 64 4.35 -14.68 -2.21
C GLY A 64 3.74 -14.51 -3.61
N ILE A 65 2.71 -13.68 -3.74
CA ILE A 65 2.05 -13.37 -5.02
C ILE A 65 1.70 -11.90 -5.07
N PHE A 66 1.68 -11.31 -6.28
CA PHE A 66 1.03 -10.02 -6.49
C PHE A 66 -0.40 -10.23 -6.98
N VAL A 67 -1.30 -9.41 -6.47
CA VAL A 67 -2.72 -9.42 -6.84
C VAL A 67 -3.11 -8.12 -7.53
N MET A 68 -4.13 -8.15 -8.35
CA MET A 68 -4.73 -6.93 -8.90
C MET A 68 -5.25 -6.04 -7.75
N GLY A 69 -4.87 -4.77 -7.77
CA GLY A 69 -5.08 -3.84 -6.68
C GLY A 69 -3.77 -3.42 -6.02
N TYR A 70 -3.87 -2.94 -4.80
CA TYR A 70 -2.73 -2.47 -4.01
C TYR A 70 -1.90 -3.62 -3.44
N ASN A 71 -0.58 -3.49 -3.50
CA ASN A 71 0.38 -4.47 -3.01
C ASN A 71 1.53 -3.76 -2.30
N ASP A 72 1.88 -4.23 -1.12
CA ASP A 72 3.18 -3.95 -0.53
C ASP A 72 4.23 -4.87 -1.15
N LEU A 73 5.41 -4.35 -1.38
CA LEU A 73 6.53 -5.11 -1.90
C LEU A 73 7.84 -4.77 -1.18
N THR A 74 8.67 -5.77 -1.05
CA THR A 74 10.01 -5.65 -0.51
C THR A 74 11.01 -6.11 -1.57
N LEU A 75 12.07 -5.33 -1.77
CA LEU A 75 13.18 -5.68 -2.62
C LEU A 75 14.40 -5.98 -1.75
N SER A 76 15.01 -7.13 -1.97
CA SER A 76 16.31 -7.50 -1.39
C SER A 76 17.30 -7.92 -2.47
N VAL A 77 18.57 -7.73 -2.19
CA VAL A 77 19.67 -8.10 -3.07
C VAL A 77 20.59 -9.06 -2.32
N LEU A 78 20.89 -10.19 -2.94
CA LEU A 78 21.68 -11.26 -2.36
C LEU A 78 22.98 -11.46 -3.16
N ASP A 79 24.07 -11.80 -2.49
CA ASP A 79 25.30 -12.23 -3.12
C ASP A 79 25.23 -13.68 -3.65
N ALA A 80 26.31 -14.16 -4.22
CA ALA A 80 26.38 -15.52 -4.77
C ALA A 80 26.21 -16.62 -3.70
N ALA A 81 26.44 -16.32 -2.43
CA ALA A 81 26.22 -17.22 -1.30
C ALA A 81 24.77 -17.16 -0.76
N GLY A 82 23.92 -16.32 -1.33
CA GLY A 82 22.54 -16.13 -0.89
C GLY A 82 22.40 -15.23 0.35
N LYS A 83 23.43 -14.50 0.72
CA LYS A 83 23.43 -13.56 1.84
C LYS A 83 23.00 -12.17 1.37
N GLU A 84 22.12 -11.51 2.14
CA GLU A 84 21.75 -10.12 1.88
C GLU A 84 22.98 -9.20 1.89
N VAL A 85 23.03 -8.29 0.91
CA VAL A 85 24.07 -7.28 0.81
C VAL A 85 23.54 -5.89 1.15
N ALA A 86 24.40 -5.05 1.69
CA ALA A 86 24.05 -3.66 1.96
C ALA A 86 23.95 -2.89 0.65
N VAL A 87 22.73 -2.50 0.28
CA VAL A 87 22.45 -1.66 -0.89
C VAL A 87 22.40 -0.20 -0.44
N GLU A 88 23.11 0.67 -1.15
CA GLU A 88 23.20 2.11 -0.85
C GLU A 88 21.99 2.88 -1.40
N VAL A 89 21.61 2.58 -2.64
CA VAL A 89 20.50 3.15 -3.37
C VAL A 89 19.84 2.05 -4.19
N ALA A 90 18.52 2.07 -4.28
CA ALA A 90 17.78 1.18 -5.18
C ALA A 90 16.62 1.91 -5.83
N THR A 91 16.30 1.54 -7.08
CA THR A 91 15.07 1.92 -7.78
C THR A 91 14.33 0.68 -8.26
N PHE A 92 13.03 0.79 -8.35
CA PHE A 92 12.17 -0.23 -8.94
C PHE A 92 11.06 0.47 -9.72
N THR A 93 10.89 0.09 -10.97
CA THR A 93 9.75 0.54 -11.77
C THR A 93 9.04 -0.68 -12.33
N PRO A 94 7.77 -0.91 -11.95
CA PRO A 94 6.94 -1.94 -12.55
C PRO A 94 6.47 -1.52 -13.93
N TRP A 95 6.56 -2.39 -14.91
CA TRP A 95 6.13 -2.19 -16.28
C TRP A 95 5.18 -3.28 -16.73
N MET A 96 4.22 -2.95 -17.59
CA MET A 96 3.39 -3.91 -18.28
C MET A 96 3.53 -3.74 -19.79
N ASN A 97 3.97 -4.81 -20.47
CA ASN A 97 3.87 -4.90 -21.91
C ASN A 97 2.46 -5.31 -22.28
N MET A 98 1.77 -4.47 -23.04
CA MET A 98 0.48 -4.78 -23.64
C MET A 98 0.71 -5.37 -25.02
N PHE A 99 -0.01 -6.44 -25.35
CA PHE A 99 0.08 -7.12 -26.63
C PHE A 99 -0.96 -6.61 -27.63
N LYS A 100 -0.62 -6.66 -28.91
CA LYS A 100 -1.53 -6.29 -29.99
C LYS A 100 -2.70 -7.27 -30.08
N GLY A 101 -3.90 -6.76 -30.30
CA GLY A 101 -5.05 -7.57 -30.67
C GLY A 101 -4.85 -8.24 -32.03
N ASP A 102 -5.34 -9.46 -32.20
CA ASP A 102 -5.30 -10.23 -33.45
C ASP A 102 -6.45 -9.87 -34.42
N GLY A 103 -7.31 -8.91 -34.04
CA GLY A 103 -8.50 -8.53 -34.77
C GLY A 103 -9.67 -9.54 -34.72
N LYS A 104 -9.51 -10.66 -33.98
CA LYS A 104 -10.51 -11.73 -33.84
C LYS A 104 -10.93 -11.96 -32.38
N GLY A 105 -10.54 -11.02 -31.48
CA GLY A 105 -10.82 -11.08 -30.06
C GLY A 105 -9.70 -11.72 -29.21
N GLY A 106 -8.59 -12.13 -29.83
CA GLY A 106 -7.38 -12.62 -29.18
C GLY A 106 -6.22 -11.62 -29.24
N PHE A 107 -5.03 -12.09 -28.83
CA PHE A 107 -3.80 -11.30 -28.80
C PHE A 107 -2.65 -12.06 -29.45
N ILE A 108 -1.74 -11.31 -30.09
CA ILE A 108 -0.45 -11.82 -30.60
C ILE A 108 0.67 -11.30 -29.70
N LYS A 109 1.75 -12.09 -29.53
CA LYS A 109 2.89 -11.71 -28.67
C LYS A 109 3.78 -10.62 -29.27
N GLU A 110 3.17 -9.61 -29.86
CA GLU A 110 3.84 -8.40 -30.32
C GLU A 110 3.43 -7.26 -29.40
N VAL A 111 4.42 -6.55 -28.82
CA VAL A 111 4.15 -5.46 -27.90
C VAL A 111 3.56 -4.27 -28.67
N ASP A 112 2.35 -3.88 -28.27
CA ASP A 112 1.69 -2.68 -28.79
C ASP A 112 2.21 -1.43 -28.08
N PHE A 113 2.21 -1.46 -26.76
CA PHE A 113 2.79 -0.42 -25.93
C PHE A 113 3.14 -0.94 -24.53
N THR A 114 3.95 -0.15 -23.83
CA THR A 114 4.34 -0.40 -22.43
C THR A 114 3.82 0.73 -21.56
N HIS A 115 3.38 0.40 -20.35
CA HIS A 115 2.97 1.37 -19.34
C HIS A 115 3.37 0.90 -17.95
N THR A 116 3.39 1.82 -16.99
CA THR A 116 3.54 1.48 -15.56
C THR A 116 2.20 1.62 -14.83
N CYS A 117 2.22 1.52 -13.52
CA CYS A 117 1.08 1.71 -12.62
C CYS A 117 1.47 2.70 -11.49
N PRO A 118 0.51 3.20 -10.69
CA PRO A 118 0.83 3.93 -9.47
C PRO A 118 1.75 3.08 -8.58
N HIS A 119 2.91 3.64 -8.21
CA HIS A 119 3.86 2.99 -7.30
C HIS A 119 4.66 4.06 -6.56
N THR A 120 5.17 3.71 -5.37
CA THR A 120 6.03 4.60 -4.59
C THR A 120 7.50 4.32 -4.90
N ALA A 121 8.33 5.35 -4.75
CA ALA A 121 9.78 5.13 -4.74
C ALA A 121 10.15 4.16 -3.61
N LEU A 122 11.19 3.37 -3.84
CA LEU A 122 11.74 2.48 -2.81
C LEU A 122 12.26 3.29 -1.62
N ALA A 123 11.82 2.92 -0.42
CA ALA A 123 12.30 3.46 0.84
C ALA A 123 13.12 2.39 1.59
N LYS A 124 14.30 2.78 2.07
CA LYS A 124 15.19 1.85 2.79
C LYS A 124 14.69 1.59 4.21
N GLU A 125 14.58 0.33 4.57
CA GLU A 125 14.23 -0.12 5.92
C GLU A 125 15.15 -1.25 6.35
N GLY A 126 16.16 -0.92 7.15
CA GLY A 126 17.24 -1.85 7.48
C GLY A 126 18.06 -2.24 6.24
N ASN A 127 18.11 -3.53 5.92
CA ASN A 127 18.81 -4.07 4.75
C ASN A 127 17.91 -4.29 3.52
N VAL A 128 16.61 -4.03 3.64
CA VAL A 128 15.65 -4.20 2.56
C VAL A 128 15.09 -2.85 2.10
N TRP A 129 14.48 -2.87 0.94
CA TRP A 129 13.86 -1.70 0.34
C TRP A 129 12.36 -1.97 0.14
N LYS A 130 11.53 -1.10 0.68
CA LYS A 130 10.07 -1.22 0.60
C LYS A 130 9.48 -0.25 -0.41
N SER A 131 8.47 -0.70 -1.10
CA SER A 131 7.66 0.09 -2.01
C SER A 131 6.23 -0.46 -2.03
N GLN A 132 5.37 0.25 -2.73
CA GLN A 132 3.97 -0.10 -2.92
C GLN A 132 3.62 0.07 -4.39
N ALA A 133 2.77 -0.81 -4.91
CA ALA A 133 2.30 -0.73 -6.29
C ALA A 133 0.81 -1.06 -6.38
N LEU A 134 0.10 -0.33 -7.24
CA LEU A 134 -1.30 -0.58 -7.57
C LEU A 134 -1.39 -1.22 -8.95
N PHE A 135 -1.39 -2.54 -9.01
CA PHE A 135 -1.55 -3.27 -10.27
C PHE A 135 -3.01 -3.21 -10.75
N GLN A 136 -3.21 -2.66 -11.93
CA GLN A 136 -4.55 -2.43 -12.49
C GLN A 136 -5.02 -3.56 -13.41
N MET A 137 -4.14 -4.47 -13.75
CA MET A 137 -4.40 -5.56 -14.69
C MET A 137 -3.69 -6.84 -14.25
N VAL A 138 -4.30 -7.98 -14.52
CA VAL A 138 -3.67 -9.29 -14.32
C VAL A 138 -2.70 -9.61 -15.45
N THR A 139 -1.73 -10.47 -15.15
CA THR A 139 -0.90 -11.10 -16.18
C THR A 139 -1.73 -12.10 -16.98
N GLY A 140 -1.69 -12.00 -18.30
CA GLY A 140 -2.49 -12.88 -19.14
C GLY A 140 -2.23 -12.69 -20.63
N PRO A 141 -3.17 -13.14 -21.48
CA PRO A 141 -3.01 -13.06 -22.93
C PRO A 141 -2.84 -11.64 -23.46
N SER A 142 -3.42 -10.64 -22.78
CA SER A 142 -3.36 -9.23 -23.17
C SER A 142 -2.07 -8.52 -22.78
N GLY A 143 -1.28 -9.08 -21.83
CA GLY A 143 -0.03 -8.45 -21.40
C GLY A 143 0.65 -9.14 -20.23
N VAL A 144 1.89 -8.74 -20.00
CA VAL A 144 2.77 -9.31 -18.96
C VAL A 144 3.47 -8.21 -18.17
N TRP A 145 3.61 -8.44 -16.86
CA TRP A 145 4.32 -7.56 -15.95
C TRP A 145 5.79 -7.92 -15.80
N PHE A 146 6.62 -6.90 -15.68
CA PHE A 146 8.03 -7.03 -15.30
C PHE A 146 8.50 -5.79 -14.53
N GLY A 147 9.61 -5.91 -13.83
CA GLY A 147 10.29 -4.80 -13.14
C GLY A 147 11.63 -4.48 -13.78
N THR A 148 11.97 -3.19 -13.85
CA THR A 148 13.34 -2.72 -14.03
C THR A 148 13.88 -2.28 -12.68
N ILE A 149 15.09 -2.73 -12.33
CA ILE A 149 15.71 -2.44 -11.05
C ILE A 149 17.12 -1.91 -11.28
N THR A 150 17.44 -0.79 -10.63
CA THR A 150 18.84 -0.36 -10.49
C THR A 150 19.20 -0.33 -9.02
N PHE A 151 20.45 -0.64 -8.69
CA PHE A 151 20.92 -0.57 -7.32
C PHE A 151 22.42 -0.34 -7.25
N LYS A 152 22.89 0.18 -6.10
CA LYS A 152 24.29 0.46 -5.86
C LYS A 152 24.81 -0.37 -4.68
N VAL A 153 25.95 -1.05 -4.88
CA VAL A 153 26.65 -1.82 -3.85
C VAL A 153 28.13 -1.48 -3.90
N ALA A 154 28.69 -1.07 -2.76
CA ALA A 154 30.09 -0.67 -2.63
C ALA A 154 30.54 0.36 -3.68
N GLY A 155 29.71 1.37 -3.92
CA GLY A 155 29.98 2.45 -4.88
C GLY A 155 29.78 2.08 -6.35
N LYS A 156 29.53 0.82 -6.71
CA LYS A 156 29.31 0.35 -8.10
C LYS A 156 27.80 0.22 -8.37
N ASP A 157 27.37 0.72 -9.53
CA ASP A 157 25.99 0.62 -10.00
C ASP A 157 25.77 -0.70 -10.75
N TYR A 158 24.60 -1.29 -10.52
CA TYR A 158 24.11 -2.51 -11.15
C TYR A 158 22.71 -2.30 -11.70
N GLU A 159 22.38 -2.99 -12.78
CA GLU A 159 21.07 -2.96 -13.41
C GLU A 159 20.54 -4.37 -13.63
N LEU A 160 19.28 -4.57 -13.31
CA LEU A 160 18.48 -5.70 -13.76
C LEU A 160 17.41 -5.18 -14.70
N LYS A 161 17.62 -5.33 -16.01
CA LYS A 161 16.75 -4.77 -17.05
C LYS A 161 15.34 -5.36 -17.04
N ARG A 162 15.22 -6.61 -16.57
CA ARG A 162 13.96 -7.31 -16.59
C ARG A 162 13.87 -8.37 -15.50
N LEU A 163 12.86 -8.23 -14.63
CA LEU A 163 12.43 -9.22 -13.65
C LEU A 163 10.95 -9.50 -13.89
N ASP A 164 10.64 -10.59 -14.57
CA ASP A 164 9.24 -10.98 -14.84
C ASP A 164 8.54 -11.43 -13.55
N PHE A 165 7.28 -11.01 -13.40
CA PHE A 165 6.42 -11.45 -12.31
C PHE A 165 4.97 -11.57 -12.76
N THR A 166 4.18 -12.31 -11.98
CA THR A 166 2.77 -12.54 -12.27
C THR A 166 1.91 -11.74 -11.30
N VAL A 167 0.88 -11.08 -11.84
CA VAL A 167 -0.21 -10.46 -11.10
C VAL A 167 -1.47 -11.29 -11.36
N VAL A 168 -2.11 -11.76 -10.30
CA VAL A 168 -3.33 -12.57 -10.38
C VAL A 168 -4.55 -11.76 -9.91
N GLU A 169 -5.76 -12.31 -10.13
CA GLU A 169 -6.99 -11.70 -9.63
C GLU A 169 -6.98 -11.55 -8.10
N GLN A 170 -7.59 -10.48 -7.61
CA GLN A 170 -7.81 -10.30 -6.17
C GLN A 170 -8.84 -11.30 -5.66
N THR A 171 -8.44 -12.11 -4.68
CA THR A 171 -9.30 -13.13 -4.07
C THR A 171 -9.88 -12.69 -2.73
N ASN A 172 -9.39 -11.60 -2.14
CA ASN A 172 -9.90 -11.07 -0.87
C ASN A 172 -11.27 -10.41 -1.08
N LYS A 173 -12.35 -11.11 -0.69
CA LYS A 173 -13.72 -10.62 -0.81
C LYS A 173 -13.99 -9.35 0.01
N ALA A 174 -13.24 -9.15 1.08
CA ALA A 174 -13.38 -7.97 1.93
C ALA A 174 -12.99 -6.67 1.21
N LEU A 175 -12.16 -6.75 0.17
CA LEU A 175 -11.80 -5.61 -0.67
C LEU A 175 -12.73 -5.43 -1.88
N GLY A 176 -13.82 -6.21 -1.94
CA GLY A 176 -14.85 -6.14 -2.96
C GLY A 176 -14.65 -7.12 -4.11
N LYS A 177 -15.77 -7.62 -4.67
CA LYS A 177 -15.81 -8.57 -5.80
C LYS A 177 -15.22 -8.00 -7.08
N VAL A 178 -15.14 -6.68 -7.18
CA VAL A 178 -14.75 -5.99 -8.41
C VAL A 178 -13.80 -4.88 -8.01
N HIS A 179 -12.54 -5.23 -7.84
CA HIS A 179 -11.43 -4.31 -7.68
C HIS A 179 -11.59 -3.29 -6.55
N ASN A 180 -10.67 -3.29 -5.63
CA ASN A 180 -10.54 -2.26 -4.60
C ASN A 180 -10.06 -0.91 -5.15
N PHE A 181 -10.06 -0.74 -6.46
CA PHE A 181 -9.71 0.51 -7.16
C PHE A 181 -10.68 0.83 -8.29
N ARG A 182 -10.71 2.10 -8.69
CA ARG A 182 -11.45 2.60 -9.85
C ARG A 182 -10.65 3.69 -10.55
N VAL A 183 -10.87 3.78 -11.87
CA VAL A 183 -10.40 4.88 -12.70
C VAL A 183 -11.59 5.78 -12.98
N PHE A 184 -11.45 7.08 -12.82
CA PHE A 184 -12.46 8.07 -13.17
C PHE A 184 -11.84 9.27 -13.90
N THR A 185 -12.66 10.01 -14.62
CA THR A 185 -12.26 11.21 -15.35
C THR A 185 -12.96 12.43 -14.77
N GLU A 186 -12.24 13.52 -14.59
CA GLU A 186 -12.84 14.77 -14.12
C GLU A 186 -13.80 15.36 -15.14
N GLY A 187 -14.95 15.84 -14.64
CA GLY A 187 -15.85 16.70 -15.40
C GLY A 187 -16.51 16.05 -16.61
N GLY A 188 -16.53 14.73 -16.68
CA GLY A 188 -17.27 14.03 -17.72
C GLY A 188 -16.71 14.08 -19.12
N ASN A 189 -15.54 14.57 -19.28
CA ASN A 189 -14.86 14.58 -20.56
C ASN A 189 -13.98 13.33 -20.69
N PRO A 190 -14.21 12.41 -21.66
CA PRO A 190 -13.34 11.25 -21.89
C PRO A 190 -11.87 11.62 -22.11
N LYS A 191 -11.61 12.86 -22.53
CA LYS A 191 -10.27 13.45 -22.66
C LYS A 191 -9.82 14.23 -21.42
N GLY A 192 -10.64 14.26 -20.35
CA GLY A 192 -10.34 14.93 -19.09
C GLY A 192 -9.23 14.23 -18.32
N GLN A 193 -8.80 14.88 -17.25
CA GLN A 193 -7.78 14.31 -16.36
C GLN A 193 -8.28 13.03 -15.72
N LYS A 194 -7.56 11.93 -15.92
CA LYS A 194 -7.84 10.66 -15.28
C LYS A 194 -7.24 10.60 -13.89
N HIS A 195 -8.01 10.05 -12.97
CA HIS A 195 -7.61 9.72 -11.61
C HIS A 195 -7.86 8.25 -11.34
N ILE A 196 -7.09 7.71 -10.41
CA ILE A 196 -7.25 6.36 -9.90
C ILE A 196 -7.39 6.49 -8.40
N TYR A 197 -8.40 5.88 -7.80
CA TYR A 197 -8.46 5.70 -6.36
C TYR A 197 -8.44 4.23 -6.01
N ALA A 198 -7.88 3.89 -4.86
CA ALA A 198 -7.87 2.54 -4.33
C ALA A 198 -8.05 2.52 -2.82
N VAL A 199 -8.83 1.57 -2.34
CA VAL A 199 -8.88 1.22 -0.91
C VAL A 199 -7.67 0.36 -0.59
N ILE A 200 -6.88 0.81 0.39
CA ILE A 200 -5.67 0.15 0.87
C ILE A 200 -5.97 -0.62 2.15
N ALA A 201 -6.76 -0.02 3.04
CA ALA A 201 -7.21 -0.63 4.29
C ALA A 201 -8.69 -0.28 4.54
N PRO A 202 -9.45 -1.14 5.25
CA PRO A 202 -8.99 -2.36 5.91
C PRO A 202 -8.85 -3.53 4.95
N GLU A 203 -7.75 -4.26 5.02
CA GLU A 203 -7.56 -5.52 4.31
C GLU A 203 -8.39 -6.65 4.95
N HIS A 204 -8.52 -6.60 6.26
CA HIS A 204 -9.32 -7.52 7.06
C HIS A 204 -10.32 -6.71 7.92
N PRO A 205 -11.45 -6.31 7.34
CA PRO A 205 -12.47 -5.54 8.07
C PRO A 205 -13.07 -6.36 9.20
N LYS A 206 -13.47 -5.67 10.26
CA LYS A 206 -14.08 -6.27 11.46
C LYS A 206 -15.30 -5.47 11.90
N VAL A 207 -16.15 -6.10 12.68
CA VAL A 207 -17.26 -5.40 13.38
C VAL A 207 -16.65 -4.34 14.31
N GLY A 208 -17.27 -3.17 14.34
CA GLY A 208 -16.78 -2.00 15.08
C GLY A 208 -15.92 -1.07 14.21
N GLU A 209 -15.02 -0.35 14.84
CA GLU A 209 -14.17 0.65 14.20
C GLU A 209 -13.04 0.00 13.40
N ASN A 210 -12.82 0.51 12.19
CA ASN A 210 -11.76 0.13 11.26
C ASN A 210 -11.01 1.37 10.76
N ASP A 211 -9.71 1.23 10.55
CA ASP A 211 -8.93 2.22 9.81
C ASP A 211 -9.29 2.14 8.33
N LEU A 212 -9.70 3.27 7.75
CA LEU A 212 -9.87 3.39 6.31
C LEU A 212 -8.68 4.16 5.73
N VAL A 213 -8.02 3.56 4.75
CA VAL A 213 -6.92 4.18 4.00
C VAL A 213 -7.25 4.14 2.52
N LEU A 214 -7.23 5.31 1.89
CA LEU A 214 -7.53 5.50 0.48
C LEU A 214 -6.35 6.18 -0.21
N GLY A 215 -5.84 5.59 -1.28
CA GLY A 215 -4.90 6.22 -2.20
C GLY A 215 -5.62 6.88 -3.36
N ILE A 216 -5.15 8.05 -3.79
CA ILE A 216 -5.65 8.74 -4.98
C ILE A 216 -4.46 9.22 -5.80
N TRP A 217 -4.42 8.83 -7.07
CA TRP A 217 -3.36 9.17 -8.01
C TRP A 217 -3.94 9.85 -9.24
N LYS A 218 -3.14 10.77 -9.79
CA LYS A 218 -3.43 11.44 -11.06
C LYS A 218 -2.67 10.74 -12.18
N MET A 219 -3.34 10.31 -13.22
CA MET A 219 -2.70 9.74 -14.40
C MET A 219 -2.20 10.88 -15.31
N GLN A 220 -0.97 11.35 -15.11
CA GLN A 220 -0.37 12.38 -15.96
C GLN A 220 0.09 11.83 -17.31
N SER A 221 0.60 10.59 -17.31
CA SER A 221 0.97 9.85 -18.52
C SER A 221 0.83 8.34 -18.27
N LYS A 222 1.22 7.53 -19.26
CA LYS A 222 1.33 6.06 -19.08
C LYS A 222 2.47 5.65 -18.15
N GLU A 223 3.32 6.60 -17.73
CA GLU A 223 4.53 6.37 -16.95
C GLU A 223 4.56 7.15 -15.62
N ASN A 224 3.64 8.09 -15.45
CA ASN A 224 3.66 9.00 -14.30
C ASN A 224 2.28 9.10 -13.63
N PHE A 225 2.24 8.70 -12.35
CA PHE A 225 1.05 8.64 -11.51
C PHE A 225 1.31 9.28 -10.14
N PRO A 226 1.51 10.61 -10.07
CA PRO A 226 1.71 11.27 -8.79
C PRO A 226 0.48 11.13 -7.89
N GLU A 227 0.74 11.06 -6.60
CA GLU A 227 -0.30 11.11 -5.57
C GLU A 227 -1.00 12.48 -5.62
N VAL A 228 -2.30 12.47 -5.35
CA VAL A 228 -3.10 13.70 -5.27
C VAL A 228 -3.28 14.08 -3.81
N GLU A 229 -2.78 15.24 -3.44
CA GLU A 229 -3.00 15.86 -2.13
C GLU A 229 -3.95 17.04 -2.22
N GLY A 230 -4.38 17.56 -1.08
CA GLY A 230 -5.20 18.78 -1.02
C GLY A 230 -6.67 18.59 -1.35
N LEU A 231 -7.15 17.34 -1.51
CA LEU A 231 -8.57 17.06 -1.62
C LEU A 231 -9.24 16.99 -0.26
N THR A 232 -10.49 17.41 -0.20
CA THR A 232 -11.40 17.01 0.86
C THR A 232 -12.10 15.73 0.43
N VAL A 233 -11.87 14.64 1.16
CA VAL A 233 -12.44 13.32 0.86
C VAL A 233 -13.48 12.95 1.91
N GLY A 234 -14.75 13.03 1.53
CA GLY A 234 -15.88 12.54 2.32
C GLY A 234 -16.15 11.07 2.01
N VAL A 235 -16.54 10.31 3.03
CA VAL A 235 -16.93 8.89 2.88
C VAL A 235 -18.27 8.68 3.56
N ALA A 236 -19.25 8.15 2.83
CA ALA A 236 -20.50 7.66 3.36
C ALA A 236 -20.50 6.14 3.38
N VAL A 237 -20.75 5.54 4.55
CA VAL A 237 -20.91 4.09 4.72
C VAL A 237 -22.38 3.74 4.58
N LYS A 238 -22.71 2.87 3.64
CA LYS A 238 -24.09 2.39 3.39
C LYS A 238 -24.16 0.88 3.59
N ASP A 239 -25.26 0.41 4.15
CA ASP A 239 -25.53 -1.03 4.26
C ASP A 239 -25.99 -1.64 2.92
N ALA A 240 -26.24 -2.95 2.93
CA ALA A 240 -26.70 -3.69 1.74
C ALA A 240 -28.05 -3.21 1.17
N THR A 241 -28.83 -2.45 1.95
CA THR A 241 -30.11 -1.87 1.49
C THR A 241 -29.92 -0.47 0.89
N GLY A 242 -28.69 0.07 0.93
CA GLY A 242 -28.38 1.44 0.50
C GLY A 242 -28.61 2.51 1.58
N LYS A 243 -29.04 2.12 2.80
CA LYS A 243 -29.22 3.03 3.92
C LYS A 243 -27.87 3.52 4.41
N GLU A 244 -27.71 4.84 4.50
CA GLU A 244 -26.53 5.46 5.08
C GLU A 244 -26.48 5.24 6.59
N LEU A 245 -25.33 4.76 7.08
CA LEU A 245 -25.09 4.45 8.49
C LEU A 245 -24.22 5.53 9.15
N SER A 246 -23.24 6.04 8.44
CA SER A 246 -22.32 7.06 8.94
C SER A 246 -21.63 7.79 7.79
N THR A 247 -21.11 8.99 8.11
CA THR A 247 -20.22 9.76 7.24
C THR A 247 -18.94 10.10 7.99
N THR A 248 -17.83 10.19 7.29
CA THR A 248 -16.55 10.65 7.82
C THR A 248 -15.79 11.45 6.77
N THR A 249 -14.85 12.29 7.22
CA THR A 249 -13.91 12.98 6.33
C THR A 249 -12.53 12.40 6.58
N LEU A 250 -11.83 12.05 5.51
CA LEU A 250 -10.47 11.52 5.59
C LEU A 250 -9.46 12.68 5.59
N SER A 251 -8.38 12.52 6.36
CA SER A 251 -7.25 13.45 6.42
C SER A 251 -6.10 12.91 5.58
N TYR A 252 -5.46 13.79 4.79
CA TYR A 252 -4.27 13.44 4.02
C TYR A 252 -3.04 13.36 4.93
N LYS A 253 -2.40 12.20 4.95
CA LYS A 253 -1.18 11.94 5.72
C LYS A 253 -0.41 10.78 5.09
N ASP A 254 0.93 10.94 5.00
CA ASP A 254 1.84 9.92 4.47
C ASP A 254 1.38 9.40 3.10
N LYS A 255 1.06 10.33 2.17
CA LYS A 255 0.63 10.09 0.78
C LYS A 255 -0.76 9.47 0.61
N PHE A 256 -1.52 9.27 1.68
CA PHE A 256 -2.84 8.64 1.66
C PHE A 256 -3.87 9.44 2.44
N TYR A 257 -5.14 9.25 2.10
CA TYR A 257 -6.29 9.75 2.86
C TYR A 257 -6.67 8.73 3.92
N ARG A 258 -6.71 9.15 5.19
CA ARG A 258 -6.89 8.27 6.35
C ARG A 258 -8.04 8.75 7.22
N GLY A 259 -8.80 7.80 7.75
CA GLY A 259 -9.88 8.04 8.69
C GLY A 259 -10.39 6.76 9.31
N LYS A 260 -11.53 6.87 10.01
CA LYS A 260 -12.18 5.75 10.68
C LYS A 260 -13.56 5.52 10.07
N VAL A 261 -13.90 4.26 9.91
CA VAL A 261 -15.26 3.81 9.55
C VAL A 261 -15.74 2.73 10.51
N THR A 262 -17.04 2.68 10.76
CA THR A 262 -17.62 1.72 11.69
C THR A 262 -18.61 0.81 10.98
N TYR A 263 -18.43 -0.49 11.13
CA TYR A 263 -19.38 -1.51 10.66
C TYR A 263 -20.10 -2.12 11.86
N PRO A 264 -21.44 -1.92 12.00
CA PRO A 264 -22.19 -2.37 13.19
C PRO A 264 -22.31 -3.91 13.30
N LYS A 265 -22.18 -4.63 12.21
CA LYS A 265 -22.23 -6.11 12.14
C LYS A 265 -21.47 -6.62 10.92
N ALA A 266 -21.20 -7.91 10.85
CA ALA A 266 -20.69 -8.54 9.61
C ALA A 266 -21.73 -8.42 8.48
N GLY A 267 -21.28 -8.24 7.24
CA GLY A 267 -22.14 -8.10 6.08
C GLY A 267 -21.51 -7.29 4.94
N ALA A 268 -22.35 -6.95 3.97
CA ALA A 268 -21.92 -6.15 2.81
C ALA A 268 -22.19 -4.67 3.04
N TYR A 269 -21.21 -3.84 2.70
CA TYR A 269 -21.27 -2.39 2.81
C TYR A 269 -20.77 -1.74 1.53
N THR A 270 -21.32 -0.56 1.23
CA THR A 270 -20.83 0.32 0.16
C THR A 270 -20.21 1.56 0.80
N LEU A 271 -18.95 1.84 0.46
CA LEU A 271 -18.28 3.09 0.78
C LEU A 271 -18.43 4.02 -0.43
N SER A 272 -19.20 5.09 -0.29
CA SER A 272 -19.39 6.10 -1.34
C SER A 272 -18.49 7.30 -1.02
N TYR A 273 -17.70 7.76 -2.01
CA TYR A 273 -16.73 8.83 -1.82
C TYR A 273 -17.18 10.11 -2.50
N THR A 274 -17.03 11.23 -1.80
CA THR A 274 -17.18 12.58 -2.34
C THR A 274 -15.82 13.25 -2.32
N LEU A 275 -15.35 13.70 -3.47
CA LEU A 275 -14.07 14.38 -3.62
C LEU A 275 -14.30 15.86 -3.92
N LYS A 276 -13.66 16.76 -3.18
CA LYS A 276 -13.68 18.21 -3.44
C LYS A 276 -12.24 18.71 -3.58
N ASP A 277 -12.03 19.63 -4.52
CA ASP A 277 -10.76 20.32 -4.69
C ASP A 277 -10.49 21.32 -3.55
N ALA A 278 -9.35 21.99 -3.61
CA ALA A 278 -8.96 23.00 -2.61
C ALA A 278 -9.90 24.22 -2.58
N GLN A 279 -10.69 24.44 -3.61
CA GLN A 279 -11.72 25.48 -3.70
C GLN A 279 -13.09 25.00 -3.23
N GLY A 280 -13.19 23.76 -2.77
CA GLY A 280 -14.43 23.13 -2.32
C GLY A 280 -15.37 22.69 -3.45
N LYS A 281 -14.92 22.78 -4.71
CA LYS A 281 -15.67 22.31 -5.87
C LYS A 281 -15.62 20.79 -5.91
N GLU A 282 -16.79 20.18 -6.05
CA GLU A 282 -16.89 18.72 -6.17
C GLU A 282 -16.31 18.24 -7.50
N ILE A 283 -15.42 17.27 -7.42
CA ILE A 283 -14.91 16.54 -8.57
C ILE A 283 -15.94 15.51 -8.94
N GLN A 284 -16.71 15.80 -10.00
CA GLN A 284 -17.71 14.89 -10.53
C GLN A 284 -17.04 13.78 -11.32
N PRO A 285 -17.11 12.52 -10.87
CA PRO A 285 -16.57 11.42 -11.63
C PRO A 285 -17.51 11.13 -12.80
N GLN A 286 -16.95 10.90 -13.96
CA GLN A 286 -17.69 10.33 -15.07
C GLN A 286 -17.01 9.06 -15.59
N GLY A 287 -17.81 8.03 -15.79
CA GLY A 287 -17.43 6.85 -16.55
C GLY A 287 -17.31 7.15 -18.05
N ASN A 288 -16.91 6.15 -18.82
CA ASN A 288 -16.69 6.28 -20.27
C ASN A 288 -17.98 6.60 -21.06
N GLU A 289 -19.16 6.47 -20.46
CA GLU A 289 -20.45 6.68 -21.07
C GLU A 289 -21.36 7.45 -20.12
N LYS A 290 -21.46 8.75 -20.31
CA LYS A 290 -22.50 9.70 -19.86
C LYS A 290 -23.25 9.49 -18.53
N GLU A 291 -22.97 8.46 -17.75
CA GLU A 291 -23.57 8.20 -16.47
C GLU A 291 -22.73 8.78 -15.32
N ASN A 292 -23.38 9.40 -14.36
CA ASN A 292 -22.73 9.81 -13.11
C ASN A 292 -22.21 8.56 -12.40
N VAL A 293 -20.90 8.33 -12.48
CA VAL A 293 -20.26 7.21 -11.79
C VAL A 293 -20.12 7.58 -10.33
N VAL A 294 -20.84 6.89 -9.47
CA VAL A 294 -20.59 6.97 -8.03
C VAL A 294 -19.21 6.36 -7.76
N ILE A 295 -18.31 7.17 -7.21
CA ILE A 295 -17.02 6.64 -6.72
C ILE A 295 -17.35 5.83 -5.47
N ALA A 296 -17.38 4.52 -5.59
CA ALA A 296 -17.73 3.63 -4.50
C ALA A 296 -16.96 2.32 -4.55
N THR A 297 -16.72 1.75 -3.38
CA THR A 297 -16.18 0.39 -3.20
C THR A 297 -17.12 -0.43 -2.33
N THR A 298 -17.18 -1.73 -2.57
CA THR A 298 -17.97 -2.66 -1.74
C THR A 298 -17.01 -3.43 -0.84
N ILE A 299 -17.36 -3.55 0.43
CA ILE A 299 -16.67 -4.35 1.43
C ILE A 299 -17.63 -5.40 1.95
N GLU A 300 -17.21 -6.66 2.03
CA GLU A 300 -18.01 -7.78 2.52
C GLU A 300 -17.15 -8.66 3.45
N PHE A 301 -17.62 -8.95 4.65
CA PHE A 301 -16.94 -9.80 5.63
C PHE A 301 -17.89 -10.43 6.63
#